data_b3b6d791128f11813340d47a010bb8f2
#
_entry.id   b3b6d791128f11813340d47a010bb8f2
#
_cell.length_a   1.000
_cell.length_b   1.000
_cell.length_c   1.000
_cell.angle_alpha   90.00
_cell.angle_beta   90.00
_cell.angle_gamma   90.00
#
_symmetry.space_group_name_H-M   'P 1'
#
loop_
_entity.id
_entity.type
_entity.pdbx_description
1 polymer ?
#
loop_
_entity_poly.entity_id
_entity_poly.type
_entity_poly.pdbx_seq_one_letter_code
_entity_poly.pdbx_strand_id
1 'polypeptide(L)'
;MCRIYQLRSSDIQFMIDKTKGIVLRTVKYGETSIIVAIFTELFGLQSYLVNGVRTSSKKGSYKANLFQPAAILDLVVYHNELKNLQRLKEFGWGHLYQHIFFNVLKNSVALFMVELLQKCLKQPESNPDLYHFVEDAFLYLDEADEPVVANFPLYFALHVASFFGLRIQDNYSEQRSILDMQEGIFVSTQPRHPHFLDGEYGYITSQLLKTMQPYELQQIKLNQEKRKILLHAYQTFYALHVQEFNTMKTLPVLQTILAGN
;
A
#
# COMPACT_ATOMS: atom_id res chain seq x y z
N MET A 1 5.55 18.01 52.20
CA MET A 1 5.34 19.19 51.33
C MET A 1 5.71 18.79 49.91
N CYS A 2 4.72 18.34 49.16
CA CYS A 2 4.91 17.88 47.77
C CYS A 2 4.67 19.08 46.84
N ARG A 3 5.73 19.58 46.18
CA ARG A 3 5.60 20.64 45.17
C ARG A 3 5.09 20.01 43.88
N ILE A 4 3.85 20.28 43.56
CA ILE A 4 3.27 20.01 42.23
C ILE A 4 3.88 21.04 41.28
N TYR A 5 4.74 20.60 40.36
CA TYR A 5 5.18 21.40 39.23
C TYR A 5 4.03 21.48 38.19
N GLN A 6 3.37 22.60 38.13
CA GLN A 6 2.53 22.98 37.02
C GLN A 6 3.46 23.18 35.80
N LEU A 7 3.41 22.22 34.84
CA LEU A 7 4.01 22.43 33.54
C LEU A 7 3.21 23.53 32.84
N ARG A 8 3.87 24.63 32.49
CA ARG A 8 3.31 25.72 31.70
C ARG A 8 3.00 25.20 30.29
N SER A 9 1.83 25.54 29.75
CA SER A 9 1.29 25.18 28.43
C SER A 9 2.02 25.82 27.23
N SER A 10 3.27 26.28 27.40
CA SER A 10 4.05 27.02 26.38
C SER A 10 5.19 26.23 25.73
N ASP A 11 5.46 25.00 26.12
CA ASP A 11 6.60 24.22 25.59
C ASP A 11 6.17 23.03 24.73
N ILE A 12 5.15 23.23 23.87
CA ILE A 12 4.91 22.32 22.76
C ILE A 12 5.95 22.64 21.69
N GLN A 13 7.11 22.02 21.79
CA GLN A 13 8.17 22.12 20.81
C GLN A 13 7.72 21.39 19.54
N PHE A 14 7.28 22.14 18.52
CA PHE A 14 7.05 21.59 17.19
C PHE A 14 8.42 21.22 16.62
N MET A 15 8.67 19.94 16.42
CA MET A 15 9.79 19.51 15.61
C MET A 15 9.46 19.77 14.14
N ILE A 16 10.41 20.34 13.42
CA ILE A 16 10.33 20.53 11.98
C ILE A 16 11.24 19.50 11.37
N ASP A 17 10.63 18.53 10.69
CA ASP A 17 11.35 17.41 10.10
C ASP A 17 11.15 17.36 8.58
N LYS A 18 12.17 16.85 7.90
CA LYS A 18 12.10 16.50 6.49
C LYS A 18 11.87 15.01 6.36
N THR A 19 10.90 14.62 5.59
CA THR A 19 10.57 13.22 5.33
C THR A 19 10.03 13.06 3.92
N LYS A 20 10.15 11.89 3.36
CA LYS A 20 9.37 11.50 2.19
C LYS A 20 8.01 10.95 2.61
N GLY A 21 7.05 10.92 1.70
CA GLY A 21 5.75 10.34 1.97
C GLY A 21 5.00 9.94 0.72
N ILE A 22 4.22 8.87 0.83
CA ILE A 22 3.36 8.34 -0.23
C ILE A 22 1.92 8.68 0.09
N VAL A 23 1.25 9.37 -0.82
CA VAL A 23 -0.15 9.77 -0.64
C VAL A 23 -1.05 8.54 -0.76
N LEU A 24 -1.81 8.25 0.30
CA LEU A 24 -2.76 7.15 0.29
C LEU A 24 -4.19 7.62 0.03
N ARG A 25 -4.60 8.74 0.64
CA ARG A 25 -5.98 9.21 0.53
C ARG A 25 -6.07 10.72 0.66
N THR A 26 -6.95 11.34 -0.12
CA THR A 26 -7.26 12.77 -0.05
C THR A 26 -8.75 12.98 0.10
N VAL A 27 -9.14 13.81 1.07
CA VAL A 27 -10.53 14.16 1.35
C VAL A 27 -10.69 15.68 1.35
N LYS A 28 -11.75 16.17 0.74
CA LYS A 28 -12.11 17.59 0.77
C LYS A 28 -12.43 18.03 2.21
N TYR A 29 -11.89 19.17 2.62
CA TYR A 29 -12.13 19.74 3.93
C TYR A 29 -12.39 21.25 3.81
N GLY A 30 -13.58 21.69 4.21
CA GLY A 30 -14.01 23.07 3.99
C GLY A 30 -14.01 23.47 2.49
N GLU A 31 -13.92 24.77 2.21
CA GLU A 31 -14.02 25.30 0.84
C GLU A 31 -12.73 25.11 0.03
N THR A 32 -11.58 25.40 0.64
CA THR A 32 -10.28 25.47 -0.07
C THR A 32 -9.24 24.46 0.40
N SER A 33 -9.52 23.70 1.47
CA SER A 33 -8.57 22.79 2.10
C SER A 33 -8.85 21.34 1.78
N ILE A 34 -7.85 20.49 2.06
CA ILE A 34 -7.95 19.02 2.02
C ILE A 34 -7.33 18.43 3.28
N ILE A 35 -7.79 17.25 3.67
CA ILE A 35 -7.08 16.36 4.59
C ILE A 35 -6.49 15.23 3.76
N VAL A 36 -5.19 15.00 3.92
CA VAL A 36 -4.43 13.99 3.18
C VAL A 36 -3.85 12.98 4.15
N ALA A 37 -4.14 11.71 3.93
CA ALA A 37 -3.45 10.60 4.61
C ALA A 37 -2.20 10.24 3.80
N ILE A 38 -1.05 10.36 4.44
CA ILE A 38 0.27 10.12 3.83
C ILE A 38 1.01 9.07 4.67
N PHE A 39 1.50 8.02 4.03
CA PHE A 39 2.45 7.10 4.63
C PHE A 39 3.84 7.70 4.52
N THR A 40 4.39 8.16 5.63
CA THR A 40 5.68 8.82 5.69
C THR A 40 6.77 7.86 6.16
N GLU A 41 8.00 8.09 5.68
CA GLU A 41 9.17 7.30 6.06
C GLU A 41 9.46 7.39 7.57
N LEU A 42 9.42 8.61 8.13
CA LEU A 42 9.80 8.85 9.53
C LEU A 42 8.67 8.59 10.53
N PHE A 43 7.41 8.85 10.18
CA PHE A 43 6.31 8.89 11.13
C PHE A 43 5.18 7.91 10.79
N GLY A 44 5.38 7.01 9.82
CA GLY A 44 4.35 6.09 9.38
C GLY A 44 3.12 6.81 8.79
N LEU A 45 1.93 6.27 8.99
CA LEU A 45 0.69 6.84 8.48
C LEU A 45 0.28 8.07 9.27
N GLN A 46 0.25 9.24 8.63
CA GLN A 46 -0.15 10.51 9.22
C GLN A 46 -1.23 11.20 8.40
N SER A 47 -2.10 11.97 9.09
CA SER A 47 -3.08 12.84 8.46
C SER A 47 -2.60 14.29 8.48
N TYR A 48 -2.61 14.95 7.33
CA TYR A 48 -2.16 16.33 7.19
C TYR A 48 -3.29 17.23 6.70
N LEU A 49 -3.45 18.38 7.34
CA LEU A 49 -4.30 19.48 6.84
C LEU A 49 -3.47 20.33 5.88
N VAL A 50 -3.96 20.49 4.65
CA VAL A 50 -3.35 21.30 3.61
C VAL A 50 -4.33 22.39 3.16
N ASN A 51 -3.98 23.63 3.42
CA ASN A 51 -4.83 24.77 3.12
C ASN A 51 -4.57 25.34 1.71
N GLY A 52 -5.61 25.96 1.10
CA GLY A 52 -5.48 26.71 -0.15
C GLY A 52 -5.13 25.88 -1.38
N VAL A 53 -5.49 24.59 -1.39
CA VAL A 53 -5.22 23.65 -2.49
C VAL A 53 -6.36 23.67 -3.52
N ARG A 54 -7.59 23.93 -3.08
CA ARG A 54 -8.79 23.92 -3.91
C ARG A 54 -9.22 25.32 -4.28
N THR A 55 -8.32 26.09 -4.88
CA THR A 55 -8.63 27.41 -5.41
C THR A 55 -8.73 27.35 -6.94
N SER A 56 -9.55 28.19 -7.55
CA SER A 56 -9.71 28.29 -9.02
C SER A 56 -8.47 28.83 -9.74
N SER A 57 -7.42 29.20 -9.01
CA SER A 57 -6.16 29.67 -9.58
C SER A 57 -5.32 28.50 -10.15
N LYS A 58 -4.53 28.79 -11.20
CA LYS A 58 -3.54 27.80 -11.75
C LYS A 58 -2.63 27.22 -10.65
N LYS A 59 -2.30 28.02 -9.65
CA LYS A 59 -1.45 27.64 -8.51
C LYS A 59 -2.17 26.65 -7.57
N GLY A 60 -3.47 26.80 -7.37
CA GLY A 60 -4.29 25.86 -6.58
C GLY A 60 -4.45 24.52 -7.28
N SER A 61 -4.75 24.54 -8.58
CA SER A 61 -4.85 23.31 -9.40
C SER A 61 -3.55 22.51 -9.42
N TYR A 62 -2.40 23.17 -9.58
CA TYR A 62 -1.08 22.53 -9.50
C TYR A 62 -0.86 21.84 -8.15
N LYS A 63 -1.18 22.53 -7.04
CA LYS A 63 -1.05 21.96 -5.70
C LYS A 63 -1.98 20.74 -5.48
N ALA A 64 -3.19 20.76 -6.05
CA ALA A 64 -4.13 19.65 -5.92
C ALA A 64 -3.59 18.36 -6.56
N ASN A 65 -2.89 18.47 -7.69
CA ASN A 65 -2.32 17.34 -8.41
C ASN A 65 -1.21 16.61 -7.62
N LEU A 66 -0.52 17.29 -6.69
CA LEU A 66 0.48 16.67 -5.83
C LEU A 66 -0.13 15.64 -4.88
N PHE A 67 -1.39 15.82 -4.48
CA PHE A 67 -2.03 14.99 -3.47
C PHE A 67 -2.95 13.90 -4.05
N GLN A 68 -2.62 13.42 -5.25
CA GLN A 68 -3.31 12.24 -5.81
C GLN A 68 -2.75 10.94 -5.19
N PRO A 69 -3.57 9.87 -5.02
CA PRO A 69 -3.10 8.61 -4.49
C PRO A 69 -1.90 8.07 -5.27
N ALA A 70 -0.98 7.40 -4.58
CA ALA A 70 0.31 6.91 -5.04
C ALA A 70 1.39 7.98 -5.30
N ALA A 71 1.10 9.29 -5.23
CA ALA A 71 2.13 10.32 -5.38
C ALA A 71 3.21 10.20 -4.28
N ILE A 72 4.48 10.24 -4.67
CA ILE A 72 5.63 10.30 -3.75
C ILE A 72 6.04 11.77 -3.60
N LEU A 73 6.05 12.25 -2.37
CA LEU A 73 6.30 13.65 -2.04
C LEU A 73 7.51 13.81 -1.10
N ASP A 74 8.27 14.87 -1.32
CA ASP A 74 9.19 15.44 -0.34
C ASP A 74 8.42 16.40 0.55
N LEU A 75 8.53 16.23 1.86
CA LEU A 75 7.73 16.93 2.86
C LEU A 75 8.61 17.61 3.90
N VAL A 76 8.23 18.81 4.30
CA VAL A 76 8.68 19.44 5.54
C VAL A 76 7.45 19.55 6.45
N VAL A 77 7.49 18.88 7.60
CA VAL A 77 6.33 18.70 8.47
C VAL A 77 6.52 19.38 9.82
N TYR A 78 5.42 19.86 10.40
CA TYR A 78 5.33 20.17 11.83
C TYR A 78 4.76 18.93 12.52
N HIS A 79 5.61 18.10 13.11
CA HIS A 79 5.17 16.88 13.78
C HIS A 79 4.92 17.13 15.28
N ASN A 80 3.80 16.57 15.76
CA ASN A 80 3.43 16.57 17.17
C ASN A 80 2.71 15.27 17.51
N GLU A 81 3.33 14.42 18.30
CA GLU A 81 2.81 13.10 18.69
C GLU A 81 1.43 13.15 19.40
N LEU A 82 1.10 14.28 20.02
CA LEU A 82 -0.17 14.46 20.72
C LEU A 82 -1.34 14.84 19.79
N LYS A 83 -1.09 14.99 18.48
CA LYS A 83 -2.10 15.44 17.52
C LYS A 83 -2.32 14.40 16.43
N ASN A 84 -3.57 14.06 16.19
CA ASN A 84 -3.98 13.18 15.07
C ASN A 84 -3.98 13.90 13.72
N LEU A 85 -3.97 15.25 13.69
CA LEU A 85 -3.98 16.05 12.48
C LEU A 85 -2.76 16.98 12.48
N GLN A 86 -1.83 16.69 11.59
CA GLN A 86 -0.56 17.38 11.45
C GLN A 86 -0.65 18.53 10.43
N ARG A 87 0.42 19.30 10.27
CA ARG A 87 0.51 20.37 9.27
C ARG A 87 1.76 20.21 8.41
N LEU A 88 1.61 20.46 7.12
CA LEU A 88 2.73 20.59 6.20
C LEU A 88 3.24 22.04 6.21
N LYS A 89 4.56 22.19 6.33
CA LYS A 89 5.24 23.48 6.12
C LYS A 89 5.55 23.66 4.64
N GLU A 90 6.17 22.64 4.02
CA GLU A 90 6.55 22.63 2.62
C GLU A 90 6.27 21.22 2.04
N PHE A 91 6.00 21.18 0.75
CA PHE A 91 5.80 19.94 0.02
C PHE A 91 6.12 20.13 -1.46
N GLY A 92 6.61 19.07 -2.09
CA GLY A 92 6.93 19.01 -3.50
C GLY A 92 6.94 17.57 -3.99
N TRP A 93 7.16 17.39 -5.29
CA TRP A 93 7.36 16.05 -5.85
C TRP A 93 8.67 15.46 -5.31
N GLY A 94 8.61 14.31 -4.68
CA GLY A 94 9.75 13.46 -4.37
C GLY A 94 10.14 12.60 -5.56
N HIS A 95 9.13 12.17 -6.35
CA HIS A 95 9.33 11.50 -7.64
C HIS A 95 8.21 11.86 -8.62
N LEU A 96 8.57 12.04 -9.90
CA LEU A 96 7.63 12.28 -11.00
C LEU A 96 7.54 11.03 -11.86
N TYR A 97 6.44 10.30 -11.75
CA TYR A 97 6.17 9.14 -12.59
C TYR A 97 6.01 9.52 -14.06
N GLN A 98 6.53 8.67 -14.93
CA GLN A 98 6.38 8.81 -16.37
C GLN A 98 5.14 8.12 -16.90
N HIS A 99 4.71 7.03 -16.26
CA HIS A 99 3.65 6.16 -16.78
C HIS A 99 2.48 5.95 -15.80
N ILE A 100 2.69 5.81 -14.50
CA ILE A 100 1.63 5.43 -13.54
C ILE A 100 0.39 6.31 -13.67
N PHE A 101 0.53 7.62 -13.81
CA PHE A 101 -0.62 8.51 -13.88
C PHE A 101 -1.26 8.62 -15.27
N PHE A 102 -0.64 8.06 -16.30
CA PHE A 102 -1.07 8.18 -17.71
C PHE A 102 -1.45 6.83 -18.33
N ASN A 103 -0.98 5.71 -17.78
CA ASN A 103 -1.30 4.37 -18.21
C ASN A 103 -2.38 3.77 -17.32
N VAL A 104 -3.52 3.38 -17.91
CA VAL A 104 -4.69 2.88 -17.17
C VAL A 104 -4.39 1.62 -16.37
N LEU A 105 -3.61 0.69 -16.93
CA LEU A 105 -3.25 -0.54 -16.24
C LEU A 105 -2.34 -0.28 -15.04
N LYS A 106 -1.24 0.47 -15.24
CA LYS A 106 -0.31 0.84 -14.15
C LYS A 106 -1.01 1.64 -13.06
N ASN A 107 -1.88 2.58 -13.43
CA ASN A 107 -2.66 3.36 -12.48
C ASN A 107 -3.57 2.47 -11.64
N SER A 108 -4.25 1.49 -12.26
CA SER A 108 -5.14 0.57 -11.55
C SER A 108 -4.39 -0.33 -10.59
N VAL A 109 -3.18 -0.79 -10.95
CA VAL A 109 -2.29 -1.53 -10.05
C VAL A 109 -1.84 -0.64 -8.89
N ALA A 110 -1.44 0.59 -9.15
CA ALA A 110 -1.03 1.55 -8.12
C ALA A 110 -2.18 1.84 -7.13
N LEU A 111 -3.40 2.02 -7.61
CA LEU A 111 -4.57 2.22 -6.74
C LEU A 111 -4.91 0.98 -5.91
N PHE A 112 -4.73 -0.23 -6.46
CA PHE A 112 -4.85 -1.48 -5.70
C PHE A 112 -3.82 -1.54 -4.57
N MET A 113 -2.55 -1.22 -4.84
CA MET A 113 -1.48 -1.18 -3.84
C MET A 113 -1.82 -0.17 -2.73
N VAL A 114 -2.25 1.03 -3.09
CA VAL A 114 -2.67 2.09 -2.15
C VAL A 114 -3.82 1.61 -1.27
N GLU A 115 -4.87 0.99 -1.83
CA GLU A 115 -6.00 0.50 -1.04
C GLU A 115 -5.59 -0.62 -0.08
N LEU A 116 -4.72 -1.54 -0.52
CA LEU A 116 -4.21 -2.61 0.32
C LEU A 116 -3.45 -2.04 1.53
N LEU A 117 -2.56 -1.06 1.30
CA LEU A 117 -1.84 -0.36 2.36
C LEU A 117 -2.78 0.36 3.32
N GLN A 118 -3.80 1.07 2.81
CA GLN A 118 -4.79 1.76 3.65
C GLN A 118 -5.54 0.80 4.58
N LYS A 119 -5.78 -0.44 4.14
CA LYS A 119 -6.47 -1.45 4.92
C LYS A 119 -5.57 -2.11 5.98
N CYS A 120 -4.26 -2.18 5.73
CA CYS A 120 -3.29 -2.80 6.63
C CYS A 120 -2.67 -1.81 7.61
N LEU A 121 -2.40 -0.57 7.20
CA LEU A 121 -1.84 0.48 8.05
C LEU A 121 -2.91 1.01 9.00
N LYS A 122 -2.91 0.58 10.26
CA LYS A 122 -3.89 0.98 11.29
C LYS A 122 -3.35 2.02 12.26
N GLN A 123 -2.06 2.00 12.52
CA GLN A 123 -1.40 2.84 13.51
C GLN A 123 -0.37 3.77 12.86
N PRO A 124 -0.12 4.95 13.43
CA PRO A 124 0.90 5.89 12.96
C PRO A 124 2.30 5.49 13.43
N GLU A 125 2.69 4.23 13.18
CA GLU A 125 4.00 3.71 13.58
C GLU A 125 4.98 3.82 12.41
N SER A 126 6.19 4.31 12.70
CA SER A 126 7.27 4.36 11.72
C SER A 126 7.69 2.94 11.34
N ASN A 127 7.76 2.68 10.05
CA ASN A 127 8.28 1.44 9.48
C ASN A 127 9.06 1.78 8.20
N PRO A 128 10.34 2.17 8.33
CA PRO A 128 11.16 2.57 7.19
C PRO A 128 11.34 1.44 6.17
N ASP A 129 11.46 0.19 6.62
CA ASP A 129 11.65 -0.95 5.72
C ASP A 129 10.40 -1.15 4.84
N LEU A 130 9.20 -1.06 5.42
CA LEU A 130 7.95 -1.08 4.66
C LEU A 130 7.87 0.12 3.72
N TYR A 131 8.27 1.31 4.19
CA TYR A 131 8.24 2.52 3.36
C TYR A 131 9.12 2.34 2.11
N HIS A 132 10.36 1.91 2.27
CA HIS A 132 11.29 1.68 1.16
C HIS A 132 10.81 0.58 0.23
N PHE A 133 10.29 -0.53 0.75
CA PHE A 133 9.69 -1.58 -0.08
C PHE A 133 8.55 -1.03 -0.95
N VAL A 134 7.68 -0.19 -0.38
CA VAL A 134 6.54 0.40 -1.11
C VAL A 134 7.01 1.45 -2.12
N GLU A 135 7.96 2.31 -1.75
CA GLU A 135 8.56 3.29 -2.66
C GLU A 135 9.18 2.58 -3.87
N ASP A 136 10.04 1.59 -3.64
CA ASP A 136 10.69 0.79 -4.70
C ASP A 136 9.66 0.08 -5.58
N ALA A 137 8.59 -0.46 -4.99
CA ALA A 137 7.52 -1.11 -5.74
C ALA A 137 6.81 -0.13 -6.69
N PHE A 138 6.55 1.12 -6.28
CA PHE A 138 5.98 2.13 -7.16
C PHE A 138 6.95 2.57 -8.25
N LEU A 139 8.22 2.79 -7.90
CA LEU A 139 9.25 3.16 -8.87
C LEU A 139 9.42 2.08 -9.95
N TYR A 140 9.46 0.83 -9.51
CA TYR A 140 9.56 -0.30 -10.43
C TYR A 140 8.31 -0.45 -11.32
N LEU A 141 7.10 -0.31 -10.75
CA LEU A 141 5.85 -0.36 -11.50
C LEU A 141 5.80 0.70 -12.60
N ASP A 142 6.36 1.89 -12.35
CA ASP A 142 6.38 2.97 -13.33
C ASP A 142 7.13 2.58 -14.61
N GLU A 143 8.26 1.87 -14.45
CA GLU A 143 9.12 1.46 -15.57
C GLU A 143 8.77 0.07 -16.14
N ALA A 144 8.03 -0.77 -15.40
CA ALA A 144 7.79 -2.17 -15.75
C ALA A 144 7.03 -2.37 -17.06
N ASP A 145 7.39 -3.45 -17.77
CA ASP A 145 6.68 -3.91 -18.98
C ASP A 145 5.35 -4.60 -18.63
N GLU A 146 4.43 -4.61 -19.57
CA GLU A 146 3.06 -5.11 -19.39
C GLU A 146 2.97 -6.53 -18.80
N PRO A 147 3.77 -7.54 -19.22
CA PRO A 147 3.73 -8.88 -18.62
C PRO A 147 4.04 -8.88 -17.12
N VAL A 148 4.96 -8.01 -16.67
CA VAL A 148 5.30 -7.83 -15.26
C VAL A 148 4.15 -7.11 -14.55
N VAL A 149 3.64 -6.01 -15.11
CA VAL A 149 2.55 -5.21 -14.55
C VAL A 149 1.32 -6.07 -14.29
N ALA A 150 0.99 -7.01 -15.19
CA ALA A 150 -0.17 -7.88 -15.05
C ALA A 150 -0.11 -8.82 -13.82
N ASN A 151 1.09 -9.25 -13.41
CA ASN A 151 1.32 -10.11 -12.25
C ASN A 151 1.72 -9.34 -10.98
N PHE A 152 2.03 -8.04 -11.12
CA PHE A 152 2.53 -7.19 -10.04
C PHE A 152 1.60 -7.11 -8.82
N PRO A 153 0.26 -7.06 -8.96
CA PRO A 153 -0.65 -7.07 -7.81
C PRO A 153 -0.52 -8.31 -6.94
N LEU A 154 -0.29 -9.49 -7.56
CA LEU A 154 -0.09 -10.75 -6.84
C LEU A 154 1.21 -10.73 -6.06
N TYR A 155 2.29 -10.32 -6.70
CA TYR A 155 3.60 -10.14 -6.08
C TYR A 155 3.52 -9.18 -4.90
N PHE A 156 3.01 -7.98 -5.11
CA PHE A 156 2.91 -6.97 -4.07
C PHE A 156 2.08 -7.44 -2.88
N ALA A 157 0.92 -8.07 -3.12
CA ALA A 157 0.07 -8.57 -2.05
C ALA A 157 0.77 -9.64 -1.18
N LEU A 158 1.56 -10.54 -1.76
CA LEU A 158 2.26 -11.57 -1.01
C LEU A 158 3.44 -11.00 -0.21
N HIS A 159 4.24 -10.12 -0.82
CA HIS A 159 5.47 -9.63 -0.18
C HIS A 159 5.20 -8.56 0.88
N VAL A 160 4.23 -7.65 0.66
CA VAL A 160 3.87 -6.63 1.65
C VAL A 160 3.26 -7.23 2.91
N ALA A 161 2.64 -8.42 2.83
CA ALA A 161 2.04 -9.11 3.96
C ALA A 161 3.04 -9.37 5.11
N SER A 162 4.30 -9.67 4.77
CA SER A 162 5.35 -9.95 5.75
C SER A 162 5.63 -8.78 6.71
N PHE A 163 5.48 -7.54 6.24
CA PHE A 163 5.66 -6.33 7.06
C PHE A 163 4.55 -6.13 8.10
N PHE A 164 3.43 -6.82 7.93
CA PHE A 164 2.31 -6.82 8.87
C PHE A 164 2.26 -8.09 9.74
N GLY A 165 3.32 -8.90 9.71
CA GLY A 165 3.37 -10.18 10.43
C GLY A 165 2.51 -11.28 9.81
N LEU A 166 2.02 -11.09 8.59
CA LEU A 166 1.14 -12.01 7.87
C LEU A 166 1.94 -12.87 6.88
N ARG A 167 2.96 -13.55 7.35
CA ARG A 167 3.85 -14.30 6.47
C ARG A 167 3.25 -15.64 6.05
N ILE A 168 3.16 -15.87 4.73
CA ILE A 168 3.00 -17.21 4.17
C ILE A 168 4.38 -17.86 4.11
N GLN A 169 4.53 -18.99 4.80
CA GLN A 169 5.77 -19.76 4.77
C GLN A 169 5.81 -20.64 3.51
N ASP A 170 6.80 -20.40 2.64
CA ASP A 170 7.01 -21.26 1.47
C ASP A 170 7.71 -22.56 1.85
N ASN A 171 6.92 -23.50 2.37
CA ASN A 171 7.32 -24.89 2.60
C ASN A 171 6.71 -25.84 1.56
N TYR A 172 6.41 -25.33 0.36
CA TYR A 172 5.85 -26.10 -0.76
C TYR A 172 6.73 -27.28 -1.14
N SER A 173 6.11 -28.43 -1.34
CA SER A 173 6.70 -29.63 -1.95
C SER A 173 5.60 -30.41 -2.67
N GLU A 174 5.95 -31.42 -3.47
CA GLU A 174 4.95 -32.32 -4.11
C GLU A 174 4.03 -32.98 -3.08
N GLN A 175 4.52 -33.29 -1.88
CA GLN A 175 3.74 -33.88 -0.79
C GLN A 175 2.95 -32.84 0.01
N ARG A 176 3.36 -31.55 -0.03
CA ARG A 176 2.73 -30.42 0.64
C ARG A 176 2.41 -29.36 -0.39
N SER A 177 1.34 -29.56 -1.16
CA SER A 177 0.98 -28.72 -2.30
C SER A 177 -0.27 -27.86 -2.07
N ILE A 178 -0.94 -28.03 -0.92
CA ILE A 178 -2.15 -27.29 -0.56
C ILE A 178 -1.75 -26.16 0.38
N LEU A 179 -1.95 -24.91 -0.01
CA LEU A 179 -1.74 -23.76 0.87
C LEU A 179 -2.96 -23.58 1.78
N ASP A 180 -2.76 -23.82 3.07
CA ASP A 180 -3.72 -23.43 4.11
C ASP A 180 -3.59 -21.92 4.38
N MET A 181 -4.63 -21.16 4.02
CA MET A 181 -4.62 -19.69 4.17
C MET A 181 -4.92 -19.22 5.60
N GLN A 182 -5.44 -20.10 6.49
CA GLN A 182 -5.60 -19.74 7.90
C GLN A 182 -4.27 -19.86 8.64
N GLU A 183 -3.50 -20.89 8.34
CA GLU A 183 -2.21 -21.12 9.00
C GLU A 183 -1.03 -20.46 8.26
N GLY A 184 -1.21 -20.08 7.00
CA GLY A 184 -0.16 -19.49 6.17
C GLY A 184 0.96 -20.48 5.81
N ILE A 185 0.67 -21.79 5.69
CA ILE A 185 1.63 -22.87 5.39
C ILE A 185 1.09 -23.84 4.35
N PHE A 186 2.00 -24.54 3.66
CA PHE A 186 1.59 -25.64 2.77
C PHE A 186 1.48 -26.96 3.54
N VAL A 187 0.38 -27.67 3.31
CA VAL A 187 0.02 -28.93 3.97
C VAL A 187 -0.18 -30.07 2.96
N SER A 188 -0.11 -31.32 3.45
CA SER A 188 -0.27 -32.54 2.63
C SER A 188 -1.72 -33.00 2.50
N THR A 189 -2.59 -32.58 3.42
CA THR A 189 -4.00 -32.97 3.47
C THR A 189 -4.88 -31.75 3.42
N GLN A 190 -6.03 -31.86 2.74
CA GLN A 190 -6.97 -30.77 2.62
C GLN A 190 -7.49 -30.33 4.00
N PRO A 191 -7.40 -29.01 4.31
CA PRO A 191 -7.98 -28.45 5.54
C PRO A 191 -9.49 -28.68 5.63
N ARG A 192 -10.03 -28.69 6.84
CA ARG A 192 -11.49 -28.86 7.08
C ARG A 192 -12.32 -27.59 6.82
N HIS A 193 -11.67 -26.47 6.51
CA HIS A 193 -12.29 -25.19 6.16
C HIS A 193 -12.10 -24.89 4.66
N PRO A 194 -12.87 -23.92 4.09
CA PRO A 194 -12.83 -23.61 2.66
C PRO A 194 -11.68 -22.67 2.24
N HIS A 195 -10.84 -22.23 3.17
CA HIS A 195 -9.82 -21.21 2.91
C HIS A 195 -8.47 -21.85 2.62
N PHE A 196 -8.34 -22.46 1.44
CA PHE A 196 -7.10 -23.07 0.97
C PHE A 196 -6.96 -22.91 -0.55
N LEU A 197 -5.73 -23.04 -1.04
CA LEU A 197 -5.41 -23.12 -2.46
C LEU A 197 -4.73 -24.47 -2.74
N ASP A 198 -5.28 -25.22 -3.67
CA ASP A 198 -4.75 -26.52 -4.08
C ASP A 198 -4.27 -26.54 -5.53
N GLY A 199 -3.73 -27.68 -5.95
CA GLY A 199 -3.31 -27.92 -7.32
C GLY A 199 -2.34 -26.85 -7.83
N GLU A 200 -2.62 -26.33 -9.03
CA GLU A 200 -1.76 -25.33 -9.67
C GLU A 200 -1.69 -24.00 -8.93
N TYR A 201 -2.74 -23.61 -8.17
CA TYR A 201 -2.76 -22.32 -7.45
C TYR A 201 -1.81 -22.31 -6.25
N GLY A 202 -1.68 -23.44 -5.55
CA GLY A 202 -0.66 -23.64 -4.53
C GLY A 202 0.75 -23.53 -5.11
N TYR A 203 1.01 -24.20 -6.23
CA TYR A 203 2.29 -24.13 -6.95
C TYR A 203 2.61 -22.70 -7.41
N ILE A 204 1.66 -22.01 -8.06
CA ILE A 204 1.86 -20.63 -8.53
C ILE A 204 2.15 -19.71 -7.35
N THR A 205 1.45 -19.85 -6.22
CA THR A 205 1.71 -19.05 -5.02
C THR A 205 3.13 -19.27 -4.50
N SER A 206 3.62 -20.52 -4.47
CA SER A 206 5.02 -20.81 -4.12
C SER A 206 6.01 -20.15 -5.10
N GLN A 207 5.73 -20.14 -6.41
CA GLN A 207 6.59 -19.45 -7.38
C GLN A 207 6.61 -17.93 -7.13
N LEU A 208 5.46 -17.31 -6.86
CA LEU A 208 5.35 -15.89 -6.54
C LEU A 208 6.08 -15.54 -5.23
N LEU A 209 6.02 -16.40 -4.21
CA LEU A 209 6.76 -16.20 -2.95
C LEU A 209 8.28 -16.28 -3.13
N LYS A 210 8.77 -17.08 -4.08
CA LYS A 210 10.20 -17.21 -4.43
C LYS A 210 10.71 -16.07 -5.29
N THR A 211 9.81 -15.30 -5.92
CA THR A 211 10.19 -14.15 -6.75
C THR A 211 10.81 -13.08 -5.88
N MET A 212 12.11 -12.87 -6.01
CA MET A 212 12.85 -11.87 -5.24
C MET A 212 12.86 -10.51 -5.95
N GLN A 213 12.88 -10.53 -7.27
CA GLN A 213 12.94 -9.33 -8.08
C GLN A 213 11.72 -9.25 -9.00
N PRO A 214 11.03 -8.09 -9.07
CA PRO A 214 9.80 -7.97 -9.85
C PRO A 214 9.92 -8.34 -11.33
N TYR A 215 11.10 -8.18 -11.96
CA TYR A 215 11.29 -8.56 -13.37
C TYR A 215 11.11 -10.06 -13.62
N GLU A 216 11.32 -10.90 -12.59
CA GLU A 216 11.13 -12.37 -12.68
C GLU A 216 9.66 -12.74 -12.94
N LEU A 217 8.71 -11.85 -12.63
CA LEU A 217 7.28 -12.04 -12.88
C LEU A 217 6.95 -12.27 -14.36
N GLN A 218 7.79 -11.83 -15.29
CA GLN A 218 7.64 -12.13 -16.72
C GLN A 218 7.70 -13.64 -17.03
N GLN A 219 8.34 -14.43 -16.17
CA GLN A 219 8.49 -15.89 -16.33
C GLN A 219 7.24 -16.64 -15.87
N ILE A 220 6.41 -16.03 -15.01
CA ILE A 220 5.19 -16.64 -14.47
C ILE A 220 4.04 -16.38 -15.44
N LYS A 221 3.71 -17.39 -16.28
CA LYS A 221 2.66 -17.26 -17.29
C LYS A 221 1.31 -17.55 -16.68
N LEU A 222 0.51 -16.49 -16.47
CA LEU A 222 -0.84 -16.57 -15.96
C LEU A 222 -1.83 -16.04 -16.99
N ASN A 223 -2.97 -16.71 -17.13
CA ASN A 223 -4.12 -16.15 -17.82
C ASN A 223 -4.95 -15.29 -16.85
N GLN A 224 -5.93 -14.60 -17.38
CA GLN A 224 -6.82 -13.72 -16.63
C GLN A 224 -7.54 -14.44 -15.49
N GLU A 225 -8.06 -15.64 -15.74
CA GLU A 225 -8.82 -16.41 -14.75
C GLU A 225 -7.95 -16.79 -13.53
N LYS A 226 -6.73 -17.27 -13.77
CA LYS A 226 -5.78 -17.58 -12.70
C LYS A 226 -5.44 -16.36 -11.85
N ARG A 227 -5.17 -15.20 -12.50
CA ARG A 227 -4.94 -13.94 -11.76
C ARG A 227 -6.15 -13.55 -10.90
N LYS A 228 -7.36 -13.67 -11.46
CA LYS A 228 -8.59 -13.36 -10.74
C LYS A 228 -8.77 -14.25 -9.51
N ILE A 229 -8.59 -15.56 -9.64
CA ILE A 229 -8.71 -16.52 -8.54
C ILE A 229 -7.68 -16.22 -7.46
N LEU A 230 -6.41 -16.03 -7.83
CA LEU A 230 -5.33 -15.75 -6.89
C LEU A 230 -5.54 -14.41 -6.16
N LEU A 231 -5.96 -13.35 -6.86
CA LEU A 231 -6.25 -12.05 -6.22
C LEU A 231 -7.40 -12.15 -5.21
N HIS A 232 -8.44 -12.93 -5.52
CA HIS A 232 -9.52 -13.19 -4.56
C HIS A 232 -9.04 -14.01 -3.36
N ALA A 233 -8.23 -15.02 -3.58
CA ALA A 233 -7.65 -15.81 -2.51
C ALA A 233 -6.76 -14.96 -1.58
N TYR A 234 -5.91 -14.11 -2.14
CA TYR A 234 -5.07 -13.23 -1.33
C TYR A 234 -5.88 -12.15 -0.59
N GLN A 235 -6.96 -11.62 -1.21
CA GLN A 235 -7.90 -10.77 -0.47
C GLN A 235 -8.53 -11.53 0.71
N THR A 236 -8.90 -12.80 0.52
CA THR A 236 -9.44 -13.65 1.60
C THR A 236 -8.39 -13.89 2.67
N PHE A 237 -7.14 -14.16 2.31
CA PHE A 237 -6.04 -14.27 3.26
C PHE A 237 -5.92 -13.03 4.15
N TYR A 238 -5.92 -11.83 3.56
CA TYR A 238 -5.92 -10.59 4.34
C TYR A 238 -7.16 -10.45 5.23
N ALA A 239 -8.34 -10.82 4.74
CA ALA A 239 -9.58 -10.75 5.52
C ALA A 239 -9.60 -11.72 6.72
N LEU A 240 -8.87 -12.83 6.66
CA LEU A 240 -8.69 -13.77 7.77
C LEU A 240 -7.79 -13.24 8.88
N HIS A 241 -6.80 -12.40 8.52
CA HIS A 241 -5.71 -12.01 9.44
C HIS A 241 -5.73 -10.54 9.85
N VAL A 242 -6.30 -9.65 9.04
CA VAL A 242 -6.36 -8.21 9.33
C VAL A 242 -7.74 -7.85 9.85
N GLN A 243 -7.78 -7.33 11.07
CA GLN A 243 -9.01 -6.86 11.68
C GLN A 243 -9.69 -5.79 10.80
N GLU A 244 -11.00 -5.90 10.60
CA GLU A 244 -11.80 -4.98 9.78
C GLU A 244 -11.32 -4.84 8.32
N PHE A 245 -10.73 -5.90 7.76
CA PHE A 245 -10.37 -5.93 6.35
C PHE A 245 -11.61 -6.15 5.47
N ASN A 246 -12.29 -5.06 5.14
CA ASN A 246 -13.43 -5.11 4.23
C ASN A 246 -13.00 -5.36 2.79
N THR A 247 -13.94 -5.80 1.94
CA THR A 247 -13.72 -6.00 0.51
C THR A 247 -13.04 -4.80 -0.15
N MET A 248 -12.07 -5.06 -1.01
CA MET A 248 -11.36 -4.04 -1.76
C MET A 248 -12.21 -3.52 -2.92
N LYS A 249 -12.32 -2.21 -3.04
CA LYS A 249 -13.09 -1.53 -4.10
C LYS A 249 -12.33 -1.49 -5.43
N THR A 250 -11.01 -1.45 -5.36
CA THR A 250 -10.14 -1.41 -6.55
C THR A 250 -10.04 -2.77 -7.23
N LEU A 251 -10.25 -3.88 -6.51
CA LEU A 251 -10.07 -5.22 -7.06
C LEU A 251 -10.98 -5.53 -8.26
N PRO A 252 -12.30 -5.26 -8.25
CA PRO A 252 -13.15 -5.48 -9.43
C PRO A 252 -12.72 -4.63 -10.63
N VAL A 253 -12.30 -3.38 -10.39
CA VAL A 253 -11.84 -2.47 -11.46
C VAL A 253 -10.55 -3.01 -12.08
N LEU A 254 -9.57 -3.39 -11.25
CA LEU A 254 -8.32 -3.98 -11.69
C LEU A 254 -8.55 -5.25 -12.52
N GLN A 255 -9.45 -6.12 -12.07
CA GLN A 255 -9.81 -7.36 -12.81
C GLN A 255 -10.41 -7.06 -14.18
N THR A 256 -11.27 -6.04 -14.29
CA THR A 256 -11.84 -5.63 -15.58
C THR A 256 -10.76 -5.13 -16.55
N ILE A 257 -9.82 -4.34 -16.06
CA ILE A 257 -8.73 -3.79 -16.88
C ILE A 257 -7.75 -4.90 -17.31
N LEU A 258 -7.42 -5.83 -16.41
CA LEU A 258 -6.59 -7.00 -16.73
C LEU A 258 -7.29 -7.99 -17.69
N ALA A 259 -8.60 -7.86 -17.89
CA ALA A 259 -9.38 -8.68 -18.81
C ALA A 259 -9.37 -8.16 -20.25
N GLY A 260 -9.17 -6.88 -20.43
CA GLY A 260 -9.19 -6.22 -21.75
C GLY A 260 -7.82 -6.17 -22.44
N ASN A 261 -6.80 -6.67 -21.76
CA ASN A 261 -5.42 -6.81 -22.26
C ASN A 261 -5.13 -8.34 -22.41
#